data_e4f76693b0b88b27bfe43884a8a65442
#
_entry.id   e4f76693b0b88b27bfe43884a8a65442
#
_cell.length_a   1.000
_cell.length_b   1.000
_cell.length_c   1.000
_cell.angle_alpha   90.00
_cell.angle_beta   90.00
_cell.angle_gamma   90.00
#
_symmetry.space_group_name_H-M   'P 1'
#
loop_
_entity.id
_entity.type
_entity.pdbx_description
1 polymer ?
#
loop_
_entity_poly.entity_id
_entity_poly.type
_entity_poly.pdbx_seq_one_letter_code
_entity_poly.pdbx_strand_id
1 'polypeptide(L)'
;VALKKVRVSEAVGMVLGHDITKIVPGEYKGPAFKKGHIVSPEDIPHLLNIGKDHIYLLELGEGQVHENDAAQRIACLVGGENTCFAGPTEGKVNILAKHDGLLKINRDAVIRINSVEYTVLSTLHGNRLVKAREILAGVKVVPLIVDAETIEKVERIAGKYHDIVSVKPLQSLKTAVITTGNEVYYGRIQDKFGPVLAEKIKTYNATFSGLSFQPDDKEKITQNILDCIHAGAAVIVVTGGMSVDPDDVTPDAIRATGAEIITYGTPVLPGAMFMLAYLNNVAILGLPACGMFAKITVFDLVFPRILAGEKLSKQDFAEMGYGGLCMNCKECVYPCCPFGK
;
A
#
# COMPACT_ATOMS: atom_id res chain seq x y z
N VAL A 1 11.96 -34.64 -17.62
CA VAL A 1 11.10 -35.01 -16.51
C VAL A 1 9.77 -35.39 -17.02
N ALA A 2 9.40 -36.62 -16.82
CA ALA A 2 8.07 -37.07 -17.14
C ALA A 2 7.18 -36.89 -15.93
N LEU A 3 6.37 -35.80 -15.93
CA LEU A 3 5.10 -35.87 -15.23
C LEU A 3 4.44 -37.18 -15.70
N LYS A 4 4.49 -38.22 -14.89
CA LYS A 4 3.89 -39.47 -15.26
C LYS A 4 2.39 -39.31 -15.18
N LYS A 5 1.76 -39.05 -16.32
CA LYS A 5 0.31 -39.04 -16.43
C LYS A 5 -0.18 -40.48 -16.31
N VAL A 6 -1.00 -40.76 -15.28
CA VAL A 6 -1.57 -42.09 -15.02
C VAL A 6 -3.07 -41.98 -15.09
N ARG A 7 -3.73 -43.04 -15.52
CA ARG A 7 -5.18 -43.16 -15.40
C ARG A 7 -5.56 -43.24 -13.93
N VAL A 8 -6.63 -42.60 -13.54
CA VAL A 8 -7.14 -42.61 -12.15
C VAL A 8 -7.38 -44.04 -11.68
N SER A 9 -7.88 -44.93 -12.55
CA SER A 9 -8.08 -46.37 -12.24
C SER A 9 -6.79 -47.12 -11.89
N GLU A 10 -5.62 -46.62 -12.30
CA GLU A 10 -4.31 -47.23 -12.08
C GLU A 10 -3.55 -46.58 -10.94
N ALA A 11 -4.14 -45.55 -10.30
CA ALA A 11 -3.46 -44.67 -9.36
C ALA A 11 -3.54 -45.13 -7.90
N VAL A 12 -4.25 -46.21 -7.61
CA VAL A 12 -4.40 -46.72 -6.24
C VAL A 12 -3.02 -47.00 -5.61
N GLY A 13 -2.82 -46.50 -4.39
CA GLY A 13 -1.55 -46.58 -3.67
C GLY A 13 -0.49 -45.55 -4.06
N MET A 14 -0.77 -44.73 -5.08
CA MET A 14 0.14 -43.68 -5.57
C MET A 14 -0.10 -42.36 -4.85
N VAL A 15 0.94 -41.52 -4.75
CA VAL A 15 0.89 -40.25 -4.06
C VAL A 15 0.58 -39.12 -5.05
N LEU A 16 -0.46 -38.34 -4.77
CA LEU A 16 -0.82 -37.17 -5.56
C LEU A 16 0.31 -36.12 -5.55
N GLY A 17 0.68 -35.68 -6.74
CA GLY A 17 1.74 -34.71 -6.91
C GLY A 17 1.29 -33.24 -6.77
N HIS A 18 -0.01 -32.97 -6.76
CA HIS A 18 -0.59 -31.63 -6.70
C HIS A 18 -1.98 -31.66 -6.06
N ASP A 19 -2.47 -30.48 -5.67
CA ASP A 19 -3.84 -30.32 -5.20
C ASP A 19 -4.83 -30.54 -6.36
N ILE A 20 -5.86 -31.34 -6.14
CA ILE A 20 -6.96 -31.52 -7.13
C ILE A 20 -8.14 -30.70 -6.68
N THR A 21 -8.49 -29.68 -7.47
CA THR A 21 -9.58 -28.74 -7.16
C THR A 21 -10.93 -29.32 -7.62
N LYS A 22 -11.94 -29.17 -6.75
CA LYS A 22 -13.35 -29.33 -7.09
C LYS A 22 -14.00 -27.94 -7.24
N ILE A 23 -14.74 -27.75 -8.33
CA ILE A 23 -15.51 -26.54 -8.57
C ILE A 23 -16.97 -26.95 -8.76
N VAL A 24 -17.85 -26.44 -7.89
CA VAL A 24 -19.31 -26.51 -8.06
C VAL A 24 -19.79 -25.06 -8.20
N PRO A 25 -20.20 -24.63 -9.40
CA PRO A 25 -20.58 -23.25 -9.64
C PRO A 25 -21.66 -22.78 -8.65
N GLY A 26 -21.37 -21.65 -7.96
CA GLY A 26 -22.28 -21.07 -6.97
C GLY A 26 -22.26 -21.70 -5.57
N GLU A 27 -21.57 -22.85 -5.37
CA GLU A 27 -21.60 -23.59 -4.09
C GLU A 27 -20.21 -23.79 -3.49
N TYR A 28 -19.23 -24.29 -4.27
CA TYR A 28 -17.93 -24.67 -3.72
C TYR A 28 -16.79 -24.54 -4.73
N LYS A 29 -15.69 -23.97 -4.26
CA LYS A 29 -14.40 -24.02 -4.97
C LYS A 29 -13.27 -24.24 -3.95
N GLY A 30 -12.60 -25.38 -4.05
CA GLY A 30 -11.48 -25.70 -3.17
C GLY A 30 -10.85 -27.06 -3.50
N PRO A 31 -9.75 -27.44 -2.80
CA PRO A 31 -9.11 -28.73 -3.01
C PRO A 31 -10.03 -29.87 -2.58
N ALA A 32 -10.32 -30.78 -3.50
CA ALA A 32 -10.96 -32.07 -3.19
C ALA A 32 -9.95 -33.06 -2.60
N PHE A 33 -8.72 -33.05 -3.14
CA PHE A 33 -7.60 -33.83 -2.66
C PHE A 33 -6.36 -32.94 -2.60
N LYS A 34 -5.56 -33.10 -1.55
CA LYS A 34 -4.32 -32.33 -1.38
C LYS A 34 -3.13 -33.11 -1.92
N LYS A 35 -2.07 -32.39 -2.34
CA LYS A 35 -0.75 -32.97 -2.59
C LYS A 35 -0.32 -33.84 -1.41
N GLY A 36 0.27 -34.98 -1.74
CA GLY A 36 0.70 -35.94 -0.74
C GLY A 36 -0.39 -36.93 -0.30
N HIS A 37 -1.63 -36.78 -0.78
CA HIS A 37 -2.69 -37.75 -0.55
C HIS A 37 -2.37 -39.07 -1.27
N ILE A 38 -2.49 -40.20 -0.56
CA ILE A 38 -2.33 -41.53 -1.14
C ILE A 38 -3.70 -41.93 -1.69
N VAL A 39 -3.75 -42.18 -2.97
CA VAL A 39 -5.04 -42.50 -3.67
C VAL A 39 -5.52 -43.87 -3.18
N SER A 40 -6.71 -43.88 -2.61
CA SER A 40 -7.41 -45.08 -2.18
C SER A 40 -8.41 -45.58 -3.25
N PRO A 41 -8.87 -46.84 -3.20
CA PRO A 41 -9.93 -47.32 -4.10
C PRO A 41 -11.19 -46.49 -4.04
N GLU A 42 -11.55 -45.94 -2.87
CA GLU A 42 -12.74 -45.11 -2.65
C GLU A 42 -12.63 -43.75 -3.31
N ASP A 43 -11.40 -43.24 -3.58
CA ASP A 43 -11.17 -41.96 -4.21
C ASP A 43 -11.42 -41.98 -5.71
N ILE A 44 -11.33 -43.16 -6.34
CA ILE A 44 -11.48 -43.32 -7.79
C ILE A 44 -12.81 -42.75 -8.30
N PRO A 45 -14.00 -43.16 -7.75
CA PRO A 45 -15.27 -42.58 -8.15
C PRO A 45 -15.35 -41.07 -7.95
N HIS A 46 -14.72 -40.54 -6.85
CA HIS A 46 -14.73 -39.11 -6.58
C HIS A 46 -13.89 -38.33 -7.59
N LEU A 47 -12.71 -38.84 -7.95
CA LEU A 47 -11.83 -38.24 -8.97
C LEU A 47 -12.51 -38.21 -10.33
N LEU A 48 -13.16 -39.30 -10.73
CA LEU A 48 -13.91 -39.37 -11.98
C LEU A 48 -15.12 -38.40 -12.01
N ASN A 49 -15.87 -38.30 -10.90
CA ASN A 49 -17.00 -37.39 -10.77
C ASN A 49 -16.64 -35.91 -10.85
N ILE A 50 -15.41 -35.52 -10.49
CA ILE A 50 -14.91 -34.17 -10.68
C ILE A 50 -14.16 -33.97 -12.01
N GLY A 51 -14.36 -34.94 -12.97
CA GLY A 51 -13.82 -34.85 -14.32
C GLY A 51 -12.34 -35.16 -14.47
N LYS A 52 -11.77 -35.96 -13.57
CA LYS A 52 -10.36 -36.36 -13.61
C LYS A 52 -10.20 -37.80 -14.07
N ASP A 53 -10.03 -38.02 -15.37
CA ASP A 53 -9.70 -39.36 -15.93
C ASP A 53 -8.23 -39.72 -15.73
N HIS A 54 -7.37 -38.70 -15.58
CA HIS A 54 -5.94 -38.83 -15.38
C HIS A 54 -5.44 -37.90 -14.26
N ILE A 55 -4.43 -38.36 -13.56
CA ILE A 55 -3.70 -37.57 -12.55
C ILE A 55 -2.20 -37.54 -12.87
N TYR A 56 -1.51 -36.53 -12.37
CA TYR A 56 -0.08 -36.48 -12.42
C TYR A 56 0.54 -37.02 -11.13
N LEU A 57 1.42 -38.00 -11.28
CA LEU A 57 2.34 -38.40 -10.22
C LEU A 57 3.60 -37.56 -10.31
N LEU A 58 4.11 -37.16 -9.19
CA LEU A 58 5.27 -36.29 -9.11
C LEU A 58 6.51 -37.08 -8.71
N GLU A 59 7.39 -37.28 -9.67
CA GLU A 59 8.80 -37.59 -9.40
C GLU A 59 9.61 -36.34 -9.76
N LEU A 60 10.07 -35.60 -8.70
CA LEU A 60 10.99 -34.47 -8.91
C LEU A 60 12.33 -35.03 -9.37
N GLY A 61 12.81 -34.60 -10.55
CA GLY A 61 14.17 -34.82 -10.98
C GLY A 61 15.17 -33.98 -10.19
N GLU A 62 16.44 -34.32 -10.32
CA GLU A 62 17.53 -33.51 -9.76
C GLU A 62 17.47 -32.08 -10.36
N GLY A 63 17.62 -31.05 -9.52
CA GLY A 63 17.56 -29.65 -9.93
C GLY A 63 16.14 -29.11 -10.20
N GLN A 64 15.08 -29.79 -9.75
CA GLN A 64 13.70 -29.38 -9.93
C GLN A 64 13.01 -29.05 -8.64
N VAL A 65 12.07 -28.07 -8.70
CA VAL A 65 11.31 -27.57 -7.55
C VAL A 65 9.83 -27.61 -7.87
N HIS A 66 9.04 -28.13 -6.94
CA HIS A 66 7.58 -28.10 -7.04
C HIS A 66 7.02 -26.69 -6.87
N GLU A 67 5.87 -26.38 -7.54
CA GLU A 67 5.24 -25.05 -7.51
C GLU A 67 5.01 -24.51 -6.08
N ASN A 68 4.60 -25.37 -5.12
CA ASN A 68 4.37 -24.93 -3.74
C ASN A 68 5.66 -24.48 -3.05
N ASP A 69 6.74 -25.24 -3.21
CA ASP A 69 8.03 -24.93 -2.60
C ASP A 69 8.65 -23.70 -3.28
N ALA A 70 8.53 -23.61 -4.59
CA ALA A 70 8.95 -22.45 -5.37
C ALA A 70 8.22 -21.17 -4.95
N ALA A 71 6.88 -21.21 -4.87
CA ALA A 71 6.08 -20.07 -4.45
C ALA A 71 6.38 -19.65 -3.00
N GLN A 72 6.61 -20.63 -2.10
CA GLN A 72 6.99 -20.35 -0.71
C GLN A 72 8.36 -19.68 -0.62
N ARG A 73 9.37 -20.17 -1.34
CA ARG A 73 10.71 -19.56 -1.40
C ARG A 73 10.65 -18.12 -1.89
N ILE A 74 9.93 -17.86 -2.99
CA ILE A 74 9.76 -16.51 -3.53
C ILE A 74 9.00 -15.62 -2.54
N ALA A 75 7.91 -16.11 -1.94
CA ALA A 75 7.12 -15.32 -0.98
C ALA A 75 7.96 -14.89 0.23
N CYS A 76 8.81 -15.77 0.77
CA CYS A 76 9.71 -15.46 1.88
C CYS A 76 10.73 -14.36 1.56
N LEU A 77 11.17 -14.28 0.30
CA LEU A 77 12.11 -13.25 -0.15
C LEU A 77 11.44 -11.91 -0.43
N VAL A 78 10.18 -11.94 -0.88
CA VAL A 78 9.40 -10.77 -1.26
C VAL A 78 8.75 -10.11 -0.05
N GLY A 79 8.26 -10.92 0.92
CA GLY A 79 7.64 -10.43 2.13
C GLY A 79 8.68 -9.87 3.10
N GLY A 80 8.59 -8.56 3.36
CA GLY A 80 9.44 -7.81 4.27
C GLY A 80 8.76 -7.55 5.62
N GLU A 81 9.14 -6.44 6.25
CA GLU A 81 8.66 -6.07 7.57
C GLU A 81 7.13 -6.06 7.66
N ASN A 82 6.63 -6.58 8.77
CA ASN A 82 5.21 -6.55 9.14
C ASN A 82 4.30 -7.29 8.15
N THR A 83 4.85 -8.30 7.45
CA THR A 83 4.07 -9.22 6.62
C THR A 83 4.02 -10.62 7.21
N CYS A 84 3.04 -11.40 6.81
CA CYS A 84 2.94 -12.84 7.09
C CYS A 84 2.37 -13.56 5.86
N PHE A 85 2.39 -14.89 5.90
CA PHE A 85 2.08 -15.72 4.75
C PHE A 85 0.86 -16.60 5.00
N ALA A 86 0.11 -16.89 3.95
CA ALA A 86 -0.95 -17.90 3.94
C ALA A 86 -0.83 -18.73 2.66
N GLY A 87 -0.90 -20.03 2.83
CA GLY A 87 -0.61 -21.01 1.79
C GLY A 87 0.70 -21.75 2.06
N PRO A 88 1.26 -22.50 1.11
CA PRO A 88 0.78 -22.59 -0.28
C PRO A 88 -0.53 -23.37 -0.43
N THR A 89 -1.34 -22.95 -1.40
CA THR A 89 -2.53 -23.66 -1.85
C THR A 89 -2.60 -23.54 -3.37
N GLU A 90 -2.64 -24.66 -4.08
CA GLU A 90 -2.65 -24.70 -5.56
C GLU A 90 -1.49 -23.87 -6.17
N GLY A 91 -0.28 -24.02 -5.63
CA GLY A 91 0.90 -23.29 -6.08
C GLY A 91 0.91 -21.81 -5.74
N LYS A 92 -0.02 -21.30 -4.92
CA LYS A 92 -0.13 -19.89 -4.56
C LYS A 92 0.14 -19.64 -3.09
N VAL A 93 0.98 -18.65 -2.80
CA VAL A 93 1.18 -18.08 -1.47
C VAL A 93 0.68 -16.65 -1.45
N ASN A 94 -0.16 -16.29 -0.48
CA ASN A 94 -0.56 -14.92 -0.24
C ASN A 94 0.34 -14.29 0.83
N ILE A 95 0.74 -13.04 0.59
CA ILE A 95 1.44 -12.18 1.54
C ILE A 95 0.39 -11.26 2.17
N LEU A 96 0.27 -11.24 3.49
CA LEU A 96 -0.73 -10.49 4.23
C LEU A 96 -0.07 -9.49 5.17
N ALA A 97 -0.81 -8.43 5.51
CA ALA A 97 -0.42 -7.50 6.56
C ALA A 97 -0.54 -8.16 7.95
N LYS A 98 0.48 -8.01 8.82
CA LYS A 98 0.40 -8.42 10.23
C LYS A 98 -0.48 -7.50 11.06
N HIS A 99 -0.46 -6.20 10.74
CA HIS A 99 -1.23 -5.15 11.42
C HIS A 99 -1.58 -4.02 10.45
N ASP A 100 -2.39 -3.09 10.92
CA ASP A 100 -2.75 -1.88 10.17
C ASP A 100 -1.50 -1.03 9.89
N GLY A 101 -1.44 -0.40 8.71
CA GLY A 101 -0.34 0.48 8.36
C GLY A 101 -0.35 0.93 6.91
N LEU A 102 0.76 1.53 6.49
CA LEU A 102 0.99 1.97 5.12
C LEU A 102 1.72 0.87 4.34
N LEU A 103 1.09 0.38 3.28
CA LEU A 103 1.70 -0.59 2.37
C LEU A 103 2.81 0.07 1.55
N LYS A 104 3.98 -0.54 1.56
CA LYS A 104 5.11 -0.18 0.69
C LYS A 104 5.40 -1.30 -0.29
N ILE A 105 5.57 -0.92 -1.56
CA ILE A 105 5.91 -1.84 -2.66
C ILE A 105 7.13 -1.29 -3.39
N ASN A 106 8.16 -2.11 -3.54
CA ASN A 106 9.27 -1.81 -4.41
C ASN A 106 8.90 -2.20 -5.85
N ARG A 107 8.42 -1.21 -6.62
CA ARG A 107 7.92 -1.41 -7.99
C ARG A 107 8.98 -1.98 -8.93
N ASP A 108 10.23 -1.52 -8.84
CA ASP A 108 11.31 -2.01 -9.70
C ASP A 108 11.60 -3.49 -9.45
N ALA A 109 11.66 -3.89 -8.17
CA ALA A 109 11.82 -5.29 -7.79
C ALA A 109 10.67 -6.16 -8.32
N VAL A 110 9.42 -5.72 -8.19
CA VAL A 110 8.24 -6.44 -8.72
C VAL A 110 8.35 -6.64 -10.23
N ILE A 111 8.72 -5.60 -10.98
CA ILE A 111 8.89 -5.68 -12.44
C ILE A 111 9.99 -6.68 -12.80
N ARG A 112 11.15 -6.60 -12.14
CA ARG A 112 12.29 -7.50 -12.42
C ARG A 112 12.00 -8.96 -12.07
N ILE A 113 11.31 -9.21 -10.95
CA ILE A 113 10.89 -10.56 -10.57
C ILE A 113 9.92 -11.13 -11.61
N ASN A 114 8.92 -10.36 -12.03
CA ASN A 114 7.96 -10.79 -13.05
C ASN A 114 8.56 -10.92 -14.46
N SER A 115 9.78 -10.40 -14.69
CA SER A 115 10.51 -10.62 -15.94
C SER A 115 11.22 -11.97 -16.00
N VAL A 116 11.24 -12.72 -14.88
CA VAL A 116 11.73 -14.10 -14.87
C VAL A 116 10.58 -15.01 -15.31
N GLU A 117 10.87 -15.89 -16.27
CA GLU A 117 9.89 -16.80 -16.86
C GLU A 117 9.21 -17.67 -15.77
N TYR A 118 7.92 -17.94 -15.94
CA TYR A 118 7.08 -18.75 -15.05
C TYR A 118 6.82 -18.15 -13.66
N THR A 119 7.34 -16.97 -13.34
CA THR A 119 7.15 -16.30 -12.05
C THR A 119 6.00 -15.32 -12.11
N VAL A 120 5.12 -15.35 -11.12
CA VAL A 120 4.00 -14.43 -10.96
C VAL A 120 4.04 -13.83 -9.56
N LEU A 121 4.24 -12.52 -9.50
CA LEU A 121 4.13 -11.70 -8.29
C LEU A 121 3.12 -10.57 -8.57
N SER A 122 1.91 -10.70 -8.05
CA SER A 122 0.86 -9.67 -8.16
C SER A 122 0.72 -8.96 -6.83
N THR A 123 0.69 -7.62 -6.85
CA THR A 123 0.61 -6.79 -5.63
C THR A 123 -0.54 -5.81 -5.70
N LEU A 124 -1.00 -5.33 -4.54
CA LEU A 124 -1.74 -4.08 -4.46
C LEU A 124 -0.82 -2.91 -4.82
N HIS A 125 -1.40 -1.74 -5.11
CA HIS A 125 -0.59 -0.52 -5.24
C HIS A 125 -0.01 -0.10 -3.89
N GLY A 126 1.24 0.37 -3.89
CA GLY A 126 1.90 0.93 -2.71
C GLY A 126 1.29 2.26 -2.24
N ASN A 127 1.79 2.76 -1.12
CA ASN A 127 1.39 4.03 -0.50
C ASN A 127 -0.11 4.14 -0.15
N ARG A 128 -0.78 3.02 0.11
CA ARG A 128 -2.16 2.96 0.61
C ARG A 128 -2.21 2.37 2.02
N LEU A 129 -3.21 2.77 2.79
CA LEU A 129 -3.50 2.12 4.07
C LEU A 129 -4.06 0.72 3.84
N VAL A 130 -3.62 -0.19 4.68
CA VAL A 130 -4.07 -1.58 4.72
C VAL A 130 -4.43 -1.98 6.15
N LYS A 131 -5.31 -2.97 6.28
CA LYS A 131 -5.73 -3.52 7.55
C LYS A 131 -5.00 -4.83 7.84
N ALA A 132 -4.91 -5.18 9.12
CA ALA A 132 -4.41 -6.47 9.54
C ALA A 132 -5.14 -7.61 8.81
N ARG A 133 -4.38 -8.59 8.32
CA ARG A 133 -4.87 -9.74 7.53
C ARG A 133 -5.32 -9.41 6.10
N GLU A 134 -5.24 -8.16 5.64
CA GLU A 134 -5.48 -7.81 4.24
C GLU A 134 -4.41 -8.46 3.35
N ILE A 135 -4.83 -9.02 2.21
CA ILE A 135 -3.91 -9.60 1.22
C ILE A 135 -3.22 -8.46 0.46
N LEU A 136 -1.91 -8.41 0.55
CA LEU A 136 -1.06 -7.38 -0.06
C LEU A 136 -0.53 -7.82 -1.42
N ALA A 137 -0.19 -9.10 -1.53
CA ALA A 137 0.37 -9.71 -2.73
C ALA A 137 0.05 -11.20 -2.81
N GLY A 138 0.12 -11.73 -4.03
CA GLY A 138 0.04 -13.16 -4.31
C GLY A 138 1.26 -13.58 -5.13
N VAL A 139 1.91 -14.66 -4.70
CA VAL A 139 3.02 -15.29 -5.40
C VAL A 139 2.58 -16.63 -5.95
N LYS A 140 2.91 -16.91 -7.20
CA LYS A 140 2.65 -18.20 -7.85
C LYS A 140 3.75 -18.51 -8.86
N VAL A 141 3.94 -19.81 -9.12
CA VAL A 141 4.71 -20.31 -10.26
C VAL A 141 3.74 -21.04 -11.20
N VAL A 142 3.85 -20.80 -12.51
CA VAL A 142 2.83 -21.29 -13.46
C VAL A 142 2.87 -22.80 -13.70
N PRO A 143 4.03 -23.44 -14.00
CA PRO A 143 4.07 -24.88 -14.14
C PRO A 143 4.13 -25.56 -12.77
N LEU A 144 3.64 -26.79 -12.73
CA LEU A 144 3.64 -27.63 -11.51
C LEU A 144 5.05 -27.89 -10.98
N ILE A 145 6.03 -27.92 -11.89
CA ILE A 145 7.46 -28.09 -11.63
C ILE A 145 8.24 -27.05 -12.41
N VAL A 146 9.21 -26.43 -11.78
CA VAL A 146 10.15 -25.50 -12.40
C VAL A 146 11.59 -25.93 -12.12
N ASP A 147 12.52 -25.48 -12.94
CA ASP A 147 13.94 -25.67 -12.71
C ASP A 147 14.41 -24.80 -11.55
N ALA A 148 15.24 -25.36 -10.67
CA ALA A 148 15.80 -24.65 -9.52
C ALA A 148 16.52 -23.35 -9.96
N GLU A 149 17.18 -23.36 -11.10
CA GLU A 149 17.85 -22.18 -11.67
C GLU A 149 16.90 -20.99 -11.86
N THR A 150 15.64 -21.24 -12.24
CA THR A 150 14.60 -20.18 -12.36
C THR A 150 14.36 -19.50 -11.01
N ILE A 151 14.25 -20.29 -9.93
CA ILE A 151 14.04 -19.75 -8.58
C ILE A 151 15.30 -19.01 -8.11
N GLU A 152 16.49 -19.54 -8.37
CA GLU A 152 17.76 -18.88 -8.06
C GLU A 152 17.90 -17.51 -8.77
N LYS A 153 17.39 -17.38 -10.01
CA LYS A 153 17.33 -16.08 -10.69
C LYS A 153 16.47 -15.08 -9.91
N VAL A 154 15.29 -15.51 -9.44
CA VAL A 154 14.42 -14.67 -8.60
C VAL A 154 15.12 -14.31 -7.29
N GLU A 155 15.77 -15.26 -6.62
CA GLU A 155 16.52 -15.06 -5.38
C GLU A 155 17.63 -14.02 -5.56
N ARG A 156 18.42 -14.12 -6.65
CA ARG A 156 19.46 -13.12 -6.96
C ARG A 156 18.90 -11.73 -7.24
N ILE A 157 17.70 -11.63 -7.84
CA ILE A 157 17.03 -10.34 -8.04
C ILE A 157 16.54 -9.81 -6.72
N ALA A 158 15.76 -10.61 -5.98
CA ALA A 158 15.16 -10.21 -4.71
C ALA A 158 16.21 -9.81 -3.67
N GLY A 159 17.32 -10.52 -3.61
CA GLY A 159 18.45 -10.25 -2.70
C GLY A 159 19.12 -8.88 -2.88
N LYS A 160 18.85 -8.17 -3.98
CA LYS A 160 19.34 -6.79 -4.20
C LYS A 160 18.43 -5.74 -3.57
N TYR A 161 17.27 -6.13 -3.07
CA TYR A 161 16.27 -5.25 -2.52
C TYR A 161 15.92 -5.66 -1.09
N HIS A 162 15.58 -4.67 -0.29
CA HIS A 162 15.01 -4.88 1.04
C HIS A 162 13.52 -4.54 1.00
N ASP A 163 12.71 -5.27 1.75
CA ASP A 163 11.28 -4.95 1.94
C ASP A 163 10.52 -4.74 0.62
N ILE A 164 10.54 -5.74 -0.28
CA ILE A 164 9.85 -5.62 -1.59
C ILE A 164 8.35 -5.38 -1.38
N VAL A 165 7.73 -6.09 -0.43
CA VAL A 165 6.37 -5.86 0.07
C VAL A 165 6.45 -5.73 1.58
N SER A 166 6.18 -4.56 2.13
CA SER A 166 6.21 -4.33 3.58
C SER A 166 5.07 -3.43 4.04
N VAL A 167 4.80 -3.43 5.35
CA VAL A 167 3.82 -2.53 5.96
C VAL A 167 4.50 -1.69 7.02
N LYS A 168 4.45 -0.38 6.85
CA LYS A 168 4.99 0.57 7.84
C LYS A 168 3.87 1.00 8.78
N PRO A 169 4.01 0.80 10.11
CA PRO A 169 3.03 1.28 11.07
C PRO A 169 2.98 2.81 11.06
N LEU A 170 1.79 3.37 11.28
CA LEU A 170 1.65 4.81 11.42
C LEU A 170 1.99 5.23 12.85
N GLN A 171 2.86 6.23 12.96
CA GLN A 171 3.22 6.85 14.25
C GLN A 171 2.12 7.83 14.66
N SER A 172 1.81 7.86 15.97
CA SER A 172 0.88 8.83 16.53
C SER A 172 1.58 10.18 16.75
N LEU A 173 1.89 10.89 15.65
CA LEU A 173 2.57 12.17 15.70
C LEU A 173 1.64 13.27 16.19
N LYS A 174 2.16 14.16 17.06
CA LYS A 174 1.44 15.38 17.48
C LYS A 174 1.28 16.31 16.29
N THR A 175 0.04 16.58 15.90
CA THR A 175 -0.31 17.38 14.73
C THR A 175 -1.13 18.59 15.17
N ALA A 176 -0.58 19.79 14.94
CA ALA A 176 -1.25 21.07 15.18
C ALA A 176 -1.92 21.57 13.88
N VAL A 177 -3.03 22.26 14.01
CA VAL A 177 -3.74 22.91 12.89
C VAL A 177 -3.78 24.42 13.13
N ILE A 178 -3.44 25.18 12.11
CA ILE A 178 -3.52 26.66 12.09
C ILE A 178 -4.46 27.02 10.94
N THR A 179 -5.58 27.65 11.25
CA THR A 179 -6.47 28.23 10.24
C THR A 179 -6.17 29.72 10.10
N THR A 180 -5.82 30.16 8.90
CA THR A 180 -5.57 31.56 8.57
C THR A 180 -6.79 32.16 7.86
N GLY A 181 -6.95 33.46 7.96
CA GLY A 181 -8.02 34.21 7.32
C GLY A 181 -8.61 35.26 8.27
N ASN A 182 -8.63 36.51 7.83
CA ASN A 182 -9.19 37.62 8.59
C ASN A 182 -10.67 37.39 8.95
N GLU A 183 -11.41 36.73 8.05
CA GLU A 183 -12.83 36.46 8.24
C GLU A 183 -13.10 35.43 9.36
N VAL A 184 -12.22 34.43 9.51
CA VAL A 184 -12.32 33.45 10.59
C VAL A 184 -11.75 34.03 11.88
N TYR A 185 -10.58 34.69 11.82
CA TYR A 185 -9.91 35.24 12.98
C TYR A 185 -10.75 36.27 13.72
N TYR A 186 -11.43 37.18 12.99
CA TYR A 186 -12.33 38.18 13.57
C TYR A 186 -13.76 37.67 13.83
N GLY A 187 -14.00 36.37 13.64
CA GLY A 187 -15.30 35.75 13.93
C GLY A 187 -16.43 36.14 12.98
N ARG A 188 -16.11 36.64 11.77
CA ARG A 188 -17.10 37.00 10.75
C ARG A 188 -17.77 35.78 10.16
N ILE A 189 -17.01 34.68 10.01
CA ILE A 189 -17.49 33.37 9.60
C ILE A 189 -16.97 32.30 10.57
N GLN A 190 -17.69 31.18 10.64
CA GLN A 190 -17.24 30.03 11.41
C GLN A 190 -16.22 29.19 10.61
N ASP A 191 -15.13 28.78 11.27
CA ASP A 191 -14.17 27.87 10.68
C ASP A 191 -14.80 26.51 10.37
N LYS A 192 -14.67 26.08 9.12
CA LYS A 192 -15.10 24.76 8.64
C LYS A 192 -13.92 23.82 8.34
N PHE A 193 -12.70 24.35 8.27
CA PHE A 193 -11.50 23.57 7.98
C PHE A 193 -11.02 22.77 9.19
N GLY A 194 -10.85 23.42 10.32
CA GLY A 194 -10.31 22.82 11.53
C GLY A 194 -11.05 21.55 11.95
N PRO A 195 -12.40 21.54 12.03
CA PRO A 195 -13.14 20.33 12.36
C PRO A 195 -12.91 19.17 11.39
N VAL A 196 -12.89 19.43 10.09
CA VAL A 196 -12.63 18.39 9.05
C VAL A 196 -11.23 17.81 9.20
N LEU A 197 -10.23 18.67 9.40
CA LEU A 197 -8.85 18.22 9.60
C LEU A 197 -8.66 17.46 10.92
N ALA A 198 -9.28 17.92 12.00
CA ALA A 198 -9.24 17.22 13.29
C ALA A 198 -9.77 15.78 13.18
N GLU A 199 -10.87 15.58 12.44
CA GLU A 199 -11.41 14.24 12.17
C GLU A 199 -10.47 13.42 11.26
N LYS A 200 -9.92 14.00 10.20
CA LYS A 200 -8.96 13.31 9.33
C LYS A 200 -7.70 12.89 10.11
N ILE A 201 -7.13 13.79 10.94
CA ILE A 201 -5.96 13.51 11.76
C ILE A 201 -6.21 12.30 12.66
N LYS A 202 -7.37 12.25 13.33
CA LYS A 202 -7.78 11.12 14.18
C LYS A 202 -7.95 9.81 13.37
N THR A 203 -8.55 9.91 12.18
CA THR A 203 -8.75 8.75 11.28
C THR A 203 -7.43 8.08 10.92
N TYR A 204 -6.35 8.86 10.80
CA TYR A 204 -4.98 8.36 10.56
C TYR A 204 -4.22 7.98 11.84
N ASN A 205 -4.91 7.93 12.99
CA ASN A 205 -4.33 7.60 14.30
C ASN A 205 -3.22 8.57 14.76
N ALA A 206 -3.21 9.80 14.25
CA ALA A 206 -2.33 10.86 14.73
C ALA A 206 -2.95 11.61 15.91
N THR A 207 -2.11 12.22 16.75
CA THR A 207 -2.57 12.97 17.90
C THR A 207 -2.88 14.42 17.50
N PHE A 208 -4.15 14.79 17.44
CA PHE A 208 -4.55 16.18 17.27
C PHE A 208 -4.17 16.99 18.52
N SER A 209 -3.26 17.96 18.38
CA SER A 209 -2.71 18.72 19.50
C SER A 209 -3.34 20.10 19.71
N GLY A 210 -4.19 20.55 18.79
CA GLY A 210 -4.91 21.81 18.90
C GLY A 210 -5.17 22.50 17.59
N LEU A 211 -6.07 23.47 17.64
CA LEU A 211 -6.45 24.38 16.56
C LEU A 211 -6.20 25.81 17.02
N SER A 212 -5.52 26.59 16.20
CA SER A 212 -5.35 28.03 16.42
C SER A 212 -5.79 28.80 15.19
N PHE A 213 -6.16 30.08 15.41
CA PHE A 213 -6.59 30.98 14.35
C PHE A 213 -5.60 32.13 14.23
N GLN A 214 -5.26 32.52 13.00
CA GLN A 214 -4.40 33.67 12.73
C GLN A 214 -5.02 34.54 11.63
N PRO A 215 -4.85 35.89 11.76
CA PRO A 215 -5.22 36.77 10.67
C PRO A 215 -4.25 36.58 9.48
N ASP A 216 -4.56 37.17 8.32
CA ASP A 216 -3.67 37.21 7.16
C ASP A 216 -2.48 38.15 7.40
N ASP A 217 -1.65 37.76 8.35
CA ASP A 217 -0.48 38.49 8.85
C ASP A 217 0.71 37.50 8.88
N LYS A 218 1.67 37.75 8.00
CA LYS A 218 2.82 36.88 7.82
C LYS A 218 3.59 36.62 9.11
N GLU A 219 3.85 37.68 9.89
CA GLU A 219 4.63 37.61 11.13
C GLU A 219 3.91 36.79 12.20
N LYS A 220 2.59 36.97 12.36
CA LYS A 220 1.78 36.21 13.33
C LYS A 220 1.65 34.74 12.95
N ILE A 221 1.45 34.44 11.67
CA ILE A 221 1.40 33.05 11.20
C ILE A 221 2.76 32.38 11.42
N THR A 222 3.88 33.06 11.05
CA THR A 222 5.24 32.55 11.27
C THR A 222 5.48 32.25 12.74
N GLN A 223 5.17 33.19 13.64
CA GLN A 223 5.36 33.00 15.07
C GLN A 223 4.52 31.85 15.60
N ASN A 224 3.26 31.73 15.19
CA ASN A 224 2.39 30.63 15.64
C ASN A 224 2.89 29.26 15.17
N ILE A 225 3.43 29.17 13.96
CA ILE A 225 4.11 27.93 13.49
C ILE A 225 5.26 27.56 14.44
N LEU A 226 6.14 28.52 14.75
CA LEU A 226 7.27 28.31 15.66
C LEU A 226 6.82 27.95 17.08
N ASP A 227 5.77 28.56 17.59
CA ASP A 227 5.18 28.25 18.90
C ASP A 227 4.64 26.81 18.94
N CYS A 228 3.96 26.35 17.88
CA CYS A 228 3.52 24.96 17.76
C CYS A 228 4.69 23.96 17.76
N ILE A 229 5.80 24.32 17.10
CA ILE A 229 7.04 23.51 17.11
C ILE A 229 7.61 23.43 18.53
N HIS A 230 7.74 24.56 19.22
CA HIS A 230 8.20 24.61 20.60
C HIS A 230 7.30 23.82 21.57
N ALA A 231 5.98 23.78 21.29
CA ALA A 231 5.03 22.96 22.04
C ALA A 231 5.11 21.45 21.71
N GLY A 232 6.04 21.06 20.82
CA GLY A 232 6.35 19.68 20.48
C GLY A 232 5.45 19.08 19.38
N ALA A 233 4.85 19.90 18.52
CA ALA A 233 4.20 19.42 17.31
C ALA A 233 5.25 18.83 16.35
N ALA A 234 4.98 17.64 15.83
CA ALA A 234 5.81 16.97 14.82
C ALA A 234 5.29 17.24 13.40
N VAL A 235 4.00 17.57 13.29
CA VAL A 235 3.37 17.99 12.03
C VAL A 235 2.54 19.25 12.30
N ILE A 236 2.63 20.21 11.38
CA ILE A 236 1.80 21.43 11.42
C ILE A 236 1.05 21.51 10.10
N VAL A 237 -0.25 21.70 10.18
CA VAL A 237 -1.12 21.89 9.02
C VAL A 237 -1.62 23.32 9.04
N VAL A 238 -1.24 24.10 8.06
CA VAL A 238 -1.68 25.49 7.89
C VAL A 238 -2.69 25.55 6.75
N THR A 239 -3.85 26.10 6.99
CA THR A 239 -4.94 26.21 6.02
C THR A 239 -5.43 27.63 5.91
N GLY A 240 -5.83 28.04 4.71
CA GLY A 240 -6.16 29.41 4.37
C GLY A 240 -4.98 30.16 3.76
N GLY A 241 -5.23 31.20 2.98
CA GLY A 241 -4.21 32.07 2.38
C GLY A 241 -3.16 31.33 1.54
N MET A 242 -3.56 30.26 0.83
CA MET A 242 -2.65 29.38 0.06
C MET A 242 -2.73 29.60 -1.47
N SER A 243 -3.56 30.49 -1.96
CA SER A 243 -3.76 30.72 -3.39
C SER A 243 -2.82 31.82 -3.91
N VAL A 244 -3.25 32.61 -4.86
CA VAL A 244 -2.46 33.62 -5.56
C VAL A 244 -2.95 35.04 -5.32
N ASP A 245 -3.90 35.22 -4.42
CA ASP A 245 -4.42 36.54 -4.08
C ASP A 245 -3.37 37.34 -3.27
N PRO A 246 -3.36 38.67 -3.35
CA PRO A 246 -2.40 39.51 -2.64
C PRO A 246 -2.39 39.31 -1.11
N ASP A 247 -3.53 38.91 -0.55
CA ASP A 247 -3.70 38.66 0.88
C ASP A 247 -3.34 37.21 1.29
N ASP A 248 -2.96 36.36 0.31
CA ASP A 248 -2.56 34.97 0.55
C ASP A 248 -1.10 34.90 1.04
N VAL A 249 -0.87 35.20 2.30
CA VAL A 249 0.47 35.31 2.90
C VAL A 249 1.00 34.00 3.54
N THR A 250 0.21 32.95 3.57
CA THR A 250 0.58 31.68 4.22
C THR A 250 1.84 31.04 3.63
N PRO A 251 2.06 30.96 2.30
CA PRO A 251 3.31 30.43 1.75
C PRO A 251 4.54 31.22 2.19
N ASP A 252 4.41 32.56 2.27
CA ASP A 252 5.52 33.41 2.70
C ASP A 252 5.77 33.34 4.21
N ALA A 253 4.73 33.13 5.00
CA ALA A 253 4.87 32.87 6.43
C ALA A 253 5.60 31.54 6.70
N ILE A 254 5.29 30.48 5.95
CA ILE A 254 5.99 29.20 6.03
C ILE A 254 7.48 29.37 5.64
N ARG A 255 7.79 30.12 4.57
CA ARG A 255 9.18 30.43 4.19
C ARG A 255 9.93 31.20 5.28
N ALA A 256 9.25 32.14 5.92
CA ALA A 256 9.84 33.01 6.95
C ALA A 256 10.23 32.24 8.23
N THR A 257 9.70 31.01 8.46
CA THR A 257 10.18 30.15 9.54
C THR A 257 11.60 29.64 9.34
N GLY A 258 12.18 29.78 8.13
CA GLY A 258 13.45 29.16 7.75
C GLY A 258 13.32 27.69 7.33
N ALA A 259 12.10 27.17 7.14
CA ALA A 259 11.89 25.79 6.71
C ALA A 259 12.36 25.57 5.27
N GLU A 260 12.92 24.38 5.01
CA GLU A 260 13.25 23.90 3.68
C GLU A 260 11.98 23.59 2.90
N ILE A 261 11.73 24.29 1.81
CA ILE A 261 10.56 24.08 0.96
C ILE A 261 10.82 22.90 0.02
N ILE A 262 10.07 21.83 0.18
CA ILE A 262 10.16 20.66 -0.69
C ILE A 262 9.35 20.89 -1.97
N THR A 263 8.13 21.41 -1.82
CA THR A 263 7.28 21.78 -2.94
C THR A 263 6.30 22.88 -2.57
N TYR A 264 6.01 23.73 -3.51
CA TYR A 264 4.82 24.58 -3.54
C TYR A 264 4.17 24.40 -4.90
N GLY A 265 2.97 23.84 -4.87
CA GLY A 265 2.31 23.27 -6.03
C GLY A 265 2.62 21.77 -6.21
N THR A 266 1.59 20.99 -6.54
CA THR A 266 1.69 19.54 -6.75
C THR A 266 0.86 19.12 -7.97
N PRO A 267 1.29 18.08 -8.71
CA PRO A 267 0.53 17.58 -9.85
C PRO A 267 -0.62 16.64 -9.41
N VAL A 268 -1.32 17.02 -8.32
CA VAL A 268 -2.44 16.26 -7.74
C VAL A 268 -3.68 17.15 -7.70
N LEU A 269 -4.77 16.67 -8.29
CA LEU A 269 -6.06 17.34 -8.34
C LEU A 269 -7.17 16.46 -7.75
N PRO A 270 -7.82 16.90 -6.65
CA PRO A 270 -7.68 18.20 -5.96
C PRO A 270 -6.43 18.28 -5.07
N GLY A 271 -5.86 19.50 -4.99
CA GLY A 271 -4.70 19.76 -4.13
C GLY A 271 -3.55 20.52 -4.78
N ALA A 272 -3.73 21.08 -5.99
CA ALA A 272 -2.65 21.72 -6.77
C ALA A 272 -1.82 22.75 -6.01
N MET A 273 -2.43 23.58 -5.15
CA MET A 273 -1.75 24.63 -4.38
C MET A 273 -1.18 24.14 -3.04
N PHE A 274 -1.01 22.83 -2.87
CA PHE A 274 -0.41 22.24 -1.68
C PHE A 274 1.06 22.60 -1.54
N MET A 275 1.50 22.82 -0.29
CA MET A 275 2.88 23.09 0.07
C MET A 275 3.36 22.08 1.11
N LEU A 276 4.58 21.59 0.95
CA LEU A 276 5.30 20.84 1.99
C LEU A 276 6.64 21.52 2.26
N ALA A 277 6.91 21.74 3.54
CA ALA A 277 8.20 22.22 4.02
C ALA A 277 8.64 21.40 5.25
N TYR A 278 9.93 21.39 5.52
CA TYR A 278 10.48 20.82 6.73
C TYR A 278 11.32 21.85 7.50
N LEU A 279 11.05 22.01 8.79
CA LEU A 279 11.95 22.68 9.71
C LEU A 279 12.55 21.63 10.65
N ASN A 280 13.82 21.29 10.45
CA ASN A 280 14.44 20.12 11.06
C ASN A 280 13.67 18.83 10.74
N ASN A 281 13.01 18.22 11.75
CA ASN A 281 12.20 17.02 11.61
C ASN A 281 10.69 17.30 11.64
N VAL A 282 10.27 18.56 11.70
CA VAL A 282 8.85 18.94 11.73
C VAL A 282 8.36 19.17 10.31
N ALA A 283 7.29 18.47 9.92
CA ALA A 283 6.63 18.68 8.64
C ALA A 283 5.62 19.83 8.74
N ILE A 284 5.69 20.78 7.81
CA ILE A 284 4.77 21.91 7.70
C ILE A 284 4.02 21.78 6.38
N LEU A 285 2.71 21.59 6.45
CA LEU A 285 1.83 21.37 5.32
C LEU A 285 0.94 22.58 5.13
N GLY A 286 1.03 23.25 3.96
CA GLY A 286 0.08 24.28 3.54
C GLY A 286 -1.03 23.66 2.71
N LEU A 287 -2.29 23.74 3.18
CA LEU A 287 -3.44 23.11 2.53
C LEU A 287 -4.32 24.14 1.82
N PRO A 288 -4.61 23.95 0.52
CA PRO A 288 -5.55 24.80 -0.21
C PRO A 288 -7.01 24.52 0.17
N ALA A 289 -7.90 25.48 -0.16
CA ALA A 289 -9.33 25.45 0.17
C ALA A 289 -10.09 24.20 -0.30
N CYS A 290 -9.61 23.49 -1.34
CA CYS A 290 -10.22 22.25 -1.81
C CYS A 290 -10.27 21.15 -0.73
N GLY A 291 -9.42 21.22 0.30
CA GLY A 291 -9.43 20.31 1.46
C GLY A 291 -10.74 20.30 2.24
N MET A 292 -11.57 21.35 2.11
CA MET A 292 -12.91 21.40 2.74
C MET A 292 -13.97 20.60 1.99
N PHE A 293 -13.88 20.54 0.67
CA PHE A 293 -14.96 20.04 -0.18
C PHE A 293 -14.71 18.62 -0.70
N ALA A 294 -13.45 18.30 -0.97
CA ALA A 294 -13.08 16.98 -1.47
C ALA A 294 -12.84 16.01 -0.33
N LYS A 295 -13.45 14.82 -0.39
CA LYS A 295 -13.23 13.77 0.62
C LYS A 295 -11.77 13.35 0.69
N ILE A 296 -11.11 13.23 -0.47
CA ILE A 296 -9.71 12.83 -0.61
C ILE A 296 -8.98 13.87 -1.44
N THR A 297 -7.82 14.29 -0.96
CA THR A 297 -6.95 15.28 -1.59
C THR A 297 -5.49 14.83 -1.51
N VAL A 298 -4.57 15.67 -1.97
CA VAL A 298 -3.13 15.45 -1.77
C VAL A 298 -2.75 15.23 -0.29
N PHE A 299 -3.48 15.82 0.66
CA PHE A 299 -3.28 15.58 2.09
C PHE A 299 -3.38 14.09 2.44
N ASP A 300 -4.38 13.42 1.91
CA ASP A 300 -4.64 12.00 2.19
C ASP A 300 -3.59 11.07 1.53
N LEU A 301 -2.85 11.55 0.52
CA LEU A 301 -1.73 10.84 -0.09
C LEU A 301 -0.41 11.07 0.67
N VAL A 302 -0.22 12.25 1.24
CA VAL A 302 1.03 12.72 1.87
C VAL A 302 1.07 12.42 3.35
N PHE A 303 0.00 12.73 4.09
CA PHE A 303 -0.02 12.66 5.54
C PHE A 303 0.26 11.25 6.08
N PRO A 304 -0.34 10.16 5.54
CA PRO A 304 -0.01 8.80 5.97
C PRO A 304 1.46 8.42 5.75
N ARG A 305 2.10 8.93 4.69
CA ARG A 305 3.52 8.70 4.42
C ARG A 305 4.41 9.38 5.46
N ILE A 306 4.08 10.61 5.85
CA ILE A 306 4.77 11.32 6.94
C ILE A 306 4.60 10.55 8.25
N LEU A 307 3.39 10.09 8.56
CA LEU A 307 3.13 9.28 9.76
C LEU A 307 3.87 7.94 9.75
N ALA A 308 4.15 7.39 8.59
CA ALA A 308 4.96 6.18 8.42
C ALA A 308 6.48 6.46 8.54
N GLY A 309 6.87 7.71 8.84
CA GLY A 309 8.27 8.12 9.01
C GLY A 309 9.00 8.47 7.71
N GLU A 310 8.29 8.69 6.60
CA GLU A 310 8.92 9.10 5.36
C GLU A 310 9.22 10.61 5.34
N LYS A 311 10.43 10.98 4.91
CA LYS A 311 10.76 12.34 4.52
C LYS A 311 10.58 12.47 3.01
N LEU A 312 9.49 13.08 2.59
CA LEU A 312 9.14 13.22 1.17
C LEU A 312 10.05 14.22 0.47
N SER A 313 10.39 13.92 -0.77
CA SER A 313 11.18 14.73 -1.67
C SER A 313 10.34 15.33 -2.80
N LYS A 314 10.90 16.26 -3.57
CA LYS A 314 10.25 16.80 -4.77
C LYS A 314 9.94 15.71 -5.81
N GLN A 315 10.79 14.67 -5.89
CA GLN A 315 10.59 13.54 -6.80
C GLN A 315 9.32 12.76 -6.43
N ASP A 316 9.05 12.55 -5.14
CA ASP A 316 7.82 11.87 -4.69
C ASP A 316 6.57 12.58 -5.19
N PHE A 317 6.56 13.92 -5.15
CA PHE A 317 5.45 14.70 -5.69
C PHE A 317 5.35 14.62 -7.21
N ALA A 318 6.48 14.65 -7.91
CA ALA A 318 6.48 14.50 -9.37
C ALA A 318 5.86 13.15 -9.80
N GLU A 319 6.19 12.08 -9.09
CA GLU A 319 5.65 10.74 -9.35
C GLU A 319 4.15 10.63 -9.10
N MET A 320 3.60 11.39 -8.12
CA MET A 320 2.16 11.44 -7.86
C MET A 320 1.34 12.00 -9.04
N GLY A 321 1.97 12.70 -9.99
CA GLY A 321 1.30 13.21 -11.18
C GLY A 321 0.72 12.11 -12.07
N TYR A 322 1.35 10.96 -12.11
CA TYR A 322 0.80 9.76 -12.75
C TYR A 322 -0.23 9.11 -11.82
N GLY A 323 -1.52 9.29 -12.15
CA GLY A 323 -2.65 8.91 -11.30
C GLY A 323 -3.13 10.01 -10.34
N GLY A 324 -2.56 11.22 -10.40
CA GLY A 324 -2.89 12.36 -9.53
C GLY A 324 -4.19 13.07 -9.82
N LEU A 325 -4.98 12.65 -10.82
CA LEU A 325 -6.27 13.24 -11.16
C LEU A 325 -7.43 12.43 -10.55
N CYS A 326 -8.15 13.01 -9.59
CA CYS A 326 -9.34 12.41 -9.02
C CYS A 326 -10.51 12.45 -10.03
N MET A 327 -11.22 11.33 -10.15
CA MET A 327 -12.36 11.19 -11.07
C MET A 327 -13.65 11.86 -10.56
N ASN A 328 -13.66 12.40 -9.34
CA ASN A 328 -14.84 13.01 -8.70
C ASN A 328 -16.08 12.10 -8.70
N CYS A 329 -15.91 10.85 -8.32
CA CYS A 329 -17.00 9.88 -8.26
C CYS A 329 -18.12 10.32 -7.32
N LYS A 330 -19.39 10.00 -7.65
CA LYS A 330 -20.55 10.31 -6.77
C LYS A 330 -20.35 9.77 -5.35
N GLU A 331 -19.84 8.55 -5.22
CA GLU A 331 -19.37 7.97 -3.97
C GLU A 331 -17.87 7.75 -4.04
N CYS A 332 -17.16 8.26 -3.04
CA CYS A 332 -15.71 8.09 -2.97
C CYS A 332 -15.39 6.65 -2.55
N VAL A 333 -14.69 5.92 -3.40
CA VAL A 333 -14.25 4.54 -3.17
C VAL A 333 -12.76 4.43 -2.85
N TYR A 334 -12.10 5.56 -2.54
CA TYR A 334 -10.70 5.53 -2.11
C TYR A 334 -10.51 4.64 -0.87
N PRO A 335 -9.48 3.81 -0.81
CA PRO A 335 -8.33 3.66 -1.72
C PRO A 335 -8.53 2.61 -2.85
N CYS A 336 -9.76 2.17 -3.14
CA CYS A 336 -10.05 1.18 -4.19
C CYS A 336 -10.20 1.78 -5.60
N CYS A 337 -9.73 3.02 -5.80
CA CYS A 337 -9.72 3.73 -7.09
C CYS A 337 -8.28 3.97 -7.57
N PRO A 338 -8.05 4.46 -8.81
CA PRO A 338 -6.71 4.71 -9.35
C PRO A 338 -6.04 5.98 -8.79
N PHE A 339 -6.76 6.83 -8.04
CA PHE A 339 -6.22 8.09 -7.54
C PHE A 339 -5.04 7.88 -6.59
N GLY A 340 -3.93 8.56 -6.89
CA GLY A 340 -2.70 8.52 -6.09
C GLY A 340 -1.88 7.22 -6.25
N LYS A 341 -2.01 6.55 -7.39
CA LYS A 341 -1.36 5.24 -7.63
C LYS A 341 -0.47 5.26 -8.85
#